data_e464d932dba051a341ae982bbae397dd
#
_entry.id   e464d932dba051a341ae982bbae397dd
#
_cell.length_a   1.000
_cell.length_b   1.000
_cell.length_c   1.000
_cell.angle_alpha   90.00
_cell.angle_beta   90.00
_cell.angle_gamma   90.00
#
_symmetry.space_group_name_H-M   'P 1'
#
loop_
_entity.id
_entity.type
_entity.pdbx_description
1 polymer ?
#
loop_
_entity_poly.entity_id
_entity_poly.type
_entity_poly.pdbx_seq_one_letter_code
_entity_poly.pdbx_strand_id
1 'polypeptide(L)'
;MKSSMVKSKILLFILANVACQLSPIQTATGADRGVASIYSTDSGGGTASGQKLNPHALTAAHHTFPFGTKVKVTNKHNGRSVVVTINDRGPFVRGRVIDVTPAAALILGFSGLAQVTVTASN
;
A
#
# COMPACT_ATOMS: atom_id res chain seq x y z
N MET A 1 32.61 -11.23 45.60
CA MET A 1 33.50 -10.56 44.68
C MET A 1 33.22 -10.96 43.26
N LYS A 2 33.29 -12.20 43.01
CA LYS A 2 33.12 -12.70 41.63
C LYS A 2 31.71 -12.50 41.13
N SER A 3 30.75 -12.52 42.00
CA SER A 3 29.38 -12.37 41.63
C SER A 3 29.07 -11.01 41.01
N SER A 4 29.85 -10.00 41.38
CA SER A 4 29.56 -8.68 40.82
C SER A 4 29.85 -8.59 39.34
N MET A 5 30.80 -9.37 38.86
CA MET A 5 31.08 -9.35 37.42
C MET A 5 29.97 -9.97 36.62
N VAL A 6 29.37 -10.97 37.18
CA VAL A 6 28.24 -11.62 36.49
C VAL A 6 27.08 -10.66 36.31
N LYS A 7 26.85 -9.83 37.29
CA LYS A 7 25.73 -8.89 37.22
C LYS A 7 25.88 -7.90 36.09
N SER A 8 27.05 -7.42 35.86
CA SER A 8 27.23 -6.43 34.82
C SER A 8 26.96 -7.01 33.45
N LYS A 9 27.28 -8.27 33.27
CA LYS A 9 27.01 -8.92 31.99
C LYS A 9 25.53 -9.02 31.73
N ILE A 10 24.78 -9.32 32.72
CA ILE A 10 23.34 -9.44 32.60
C ILE A 10 22.72 -8.14 32.15
N LEU A 11 23.20 -7.04 32.69
CA LEU A 11 22.68 -5.74 32.32
C LEU A 11 22.89 -5.43 30.85
N LEU A 12 24.01 -5.85 30.32
CA LEU A 12 24.28 -5.61 28.92
C LEU A 12 23.28 -6.33 28.02
N PHE A 13 22.90 -7.52 28.37
CA PHE A 13 21.93 -8.26 27.58
C PHE A 13 20.60 -7.57 27.55
N ILE A 14 20.18 -7.02 28.64
CA ILE A 14 18.91 -6.34 28.71
C ILE A 14 18.87 -5.14 27.76
N LEU A 15 19.94 -4.40 27.71
CA LEU A 15 20.02 -3.25 26.83
C LEU A 15 19.93 -3.65 25.37
N ALA A 16 20.59 -4.72 25.03
CA ALA A 16 20.53 -5.18 23.65
C ALA A 16 19.12 -5.56 23.24
N ASN A 17 18.38 -6.18 24.12
CA ASN A 17 17.02 -6.54 23.84
C ASN A 17 16.13 -5.33 23.59
N VAL A 18 16.31 -4.31 24.35
CA VAL A 18 15.54 -3.08 24.16
C VAL A 18 15.81 -2.49 22.79
N ALA A 19 17.04 -2.48 22.38
CA ALA A 19 17.38 -1.93 21.07
C ALA A 19 16.71 -2.72 19.95
N CYS A 20 16.66 -4.03 20.07
CA CYS A 20 16.01 -4.84 19.07
C CYS A 20 14.53 -4.54 18.93
N GLN A 21 13.89 -4.17 20.00
CA GLN A 21 12.45 -3.92 19.97
C GLN A 21 12.07 -2.68 19.19
N LEU A 22 13.01 -1.85 18.87
CA LEU A 22 12.72 -0.67 18.09
C LEU A 22 12.56 -0.98 16.61
N SER A 23 13.07 -2.10 16.16
CA SER A 23 13.00 -2.41 14.74
C SER A 23 11.59 -2.56 14.19
N PRO A 24 10.61 -3.06 14.94
CA PRO A 24 9.27 -3.21 14.39
C PRO A 24 8.65 -1.92 13.87
N ILE A 25 9.12 -0.80 14.31
CA ILE A 25 8.59 0.49 13.88
C ILE A 25 8.72 0.66 12.37
N GLN A 26 9.69 0.04 11.78
CA GLN A 26 9.92 0.16 10.35
C GLN A 26 8.84 -0.48 9.51
N THR A 27 7.99 -1.28 10.10
CA THR A 27 6.95 -1.96 9.35
C THR A 27 5.85 -1.03 8.89
N ALA A 28 5.85 0.21 9.33
CA ALA A 28 4.84 1.18 8.94
C ALA A 28 5.09 1.74 7.54
N THR A 29 5.50 0.91 6.61
CA THR A 29 5.80 1.36 5.25
C THR A 29 4.58 1.42 4.35
N GLY A 30 3.46 0.83 4.74
CA GLY A 30 2.24 0.90 3.96
C GLY A 30 2.28 0.12 2.66
N ALA A 31 2.92 -1.03 2.67
CA ALA A 31 2.93 -1.90 1.50
C ALA A 31 1.77 -2.89 1.58
N ASP A 32 0.99 -2.99 0.52
CA ASP A 32 -0.11 -3.93 0.39
C ASP A 32 0.12 -4.87 -0.77
N ARG A 33 -0.50 -6.04 -0.66
CA ARG A 33 -0.51 -7.04 -1.73
C ARG A 33 -1.93 -7.52 -1.92
N GLY A 34 -2.28 -7.81 -3.15
CA GLY A 34 -3.58 -8.37 -3.44
C GLY A 34 -3.97 -8.16 -4.87
N VAL A 35 -5.27 -8.16 -5.10
CA VAL A 35 -5.82 -8.08 -6.44
C VAL A 35 -6.23 -6.65 -6.73
N ALA A 36 -5.80 -6.14 -7.88
CA ALA A 36 -6.30 -4.90 -8.44
C ALA A 36 -7.47 -5.18 -9.36
N SER A 37 -8.42 -4.28 -9.36
CA SER A 37 -9.51 -4.26 -10.31
C SER A 37 -9.58 -2.90 -10.98
N ILE A 38 -10.45 -2.79 -11.97
CA ILE A 38 -10.61 -1.57 -12.76
C ILE A 38 -11.97 -0.97 -12.43
N TYR A 39 -12.02 0.33 -12.21
CA TYR A 39 -13.30 1.01 -12.03
C TYR A 39 -14.26 0.73 -13.16
N SER A 40 -15.50 0.48 -12.81
CA SER A 40 -16.59 0.48 -13.78
C SER A 40 -16.93 1.92 -14.13
N THR A 41 -16.93 2.25 -15.40
CA THR A 41 -17.28 3.59 -15.86
C THR A 41 -18.77 3.81 -15.90
N ASP A 42 -19.56 2.77 -15.63
CA ASP A 42 -21.02 2.84 -15.75
C ASP A 42 -21.71 3.37 -14.50
N SER A 43 -20.99 3.48 -13.41
CA SER A 43 -21.61 3.73 -12.10
C SER A 43 -21.73 5.19 -11.70
N GLY A 44 -21.51 6.11 -12.63
CA GLY A 44 -21.65 7.54 -12.30
C GLY A 44 -20.40 8.10 -11.67
N GLY A 45 -20.34 9.37 -11.49
CA GLY A 45 -19.11 10.08 -11.44
C GLY A 45 -18.52 10.47 -10.10
N GLY A 46 -19.14 10.16 -8.97
CA GLY A 46 -18.65 10.65 -7.69
C GLY A 46 -17.65 9.74 -7.04
N THR A 47 -16.63 10.29 -6.39
CA THR A 47 -15.71 9.55 -5.56
C THR A 47 -15.86 10.00 -4.10
N ALA A 48 -15.30 9.21 -3.18
CA ALA A 48 -15.42 9.52 -1.75
C ALA A 48 -14.70 10.82 -1.38
N SER A 49 -13.71 11.23 -2.15
CA SER A 49 -13.03 12.52 -1.92
C SER A 49 -13.83 13.72 -2.39
N GLY A 50 -14.93 13.51 -3.10
CA GLY A 50 -15.71 14.57 -3.72
C GLY A 50 -15.28 14.90 -5.14
N GLN A 51 -14.18 14.35 -5.60
CA GLN A 51 -13.75 14.55 -6.98
C GLN A 51 -14.57 13.68 -7.92
N LYS A 52 -14.80 14.18 -9.11
CA LYS A 52 -15.48 13.39 -10.14
C LYS A 52 -14.51 12.35 -10.68
N LEU A 53 -15.00 11.14 -10.93
CA LEU A 53 -14.19 10.09 -11.53
C LEU A 53 -13.83 10.47 -12.96
N ASN A 54 -12.54 10.45 -13.25
CA ASN A 54 -12.02 10.68 -14.58
C ASN A 54 -11.29 9.40 -15.04
N PRO A 55 -11.83 8.64 -15.99
CA PRO A 55 -11.21 7.40 -16.41
C PRO A 55 -9.87 7.58 -17.13
N HIS A 56 -9.56 8.80 -17.56
CA HIS A 56 -8.29 9.12 -18.22
C HIS A 56 -7.22 9.60 -17.25
N ALA A 57 -7.55 9.83 -16.00
CA ALA A 57 -6.60 10.23 -14.98
C ALA A 57 -5.95 9.02 -14.32
N LEU A 58 -4.82 9.22 -13.66
CA LEU A 58 -4.13 8.16 -12.93
C LEU A 58 -4.50 8.25 -11.46
N THR A 59 -5.68 7.73 -11.13
CA THR A 59 -6.21 7.72 -9.77
C THR A 59 -6.70 6.34 -9.39
N ALA A 60 -6.97 6.14 -8.11
CA ALA A 60 -7.40 4.85 -7.61
C ALA A 60 -8.18 4.98 -6.32
N ALA A 61 -8.93 3.93 -6.00
CA ALA A 61 -9.56 3.73 -4.70
C ALA A 61 -8.72 2.79 -3.85
N HIS A 62 -8.59 3.11 -2.58
CA HIS A 62 -7.88 2.28 -1.61
C HIS A 62 -8.60 2.37 -0.27
N HIS A 63 -8.43 1.33 0.57
CA HIS A 63 -9.17 1.23 1.84
C HIS A 63 -8.75 2.30 2.84
N THR A 64 -7.46 2.58 2.97
CA THR A 64 -6.94 3.33 4.10
C THR A 64 -5.99 4.47 3.76
N PHE A 65 -5.29 4.44 2.63
CA PHE A 65 -4.40 5.54 2.30
C PHE A 65 -5.17 6.85 2.24
N PRO A 66 -4.67 7.91 2.86
CA PRO A 66 -5.36 9.21 2.80
C PRO A 66 -5.55 9.69 1.36
N PHE A 67 -6.62 10.45 1.13
CA PHE A 67 -6.83 11.07 -0.18
C PHE A 67 -5.65 11.98 -0.51
N GLY A 68 -5.20 11.92 -1.75
CA GLY A 68 -4.04 12.66 -2.20
C GLY A 68 -2.73 11.89 -2.09
N THR A 69 -2.73 10.75 -1.43
CA THR A 69 -1.53 9.92 -1.34
C THR A 69 -1.20 9.36 -2.71
N LYS A 70 0.08 9.44 -3.08
CA LYS A 70 0.57 8.81 -4.29
C LYS A 70 1.13 7.44 -3.95
N VAL A 71 0.70 6.44 -4.69
CA VAL A 71 1.14 5.08 -4.49
C VAL A 71 1.64 4.49 -5.79
N LYS A 72 2.65 3.66 -5.68
CA LYS A 72 3.16 2.90 -6.81
C LYS A 72 2.48 1.54 -6.82
N VAL A 73 1.84 1.23 -7.91
CA VAL A 73 1.20 -0.06 -8.15
C VAL A 73 2.07 -0.82 -9.13
N THR A 74 2.39 -2.06 -8.79
CA THR A 74 3.19 -2.92 -9.65
C THR A 74 2.43 -4.18 -9.98
N ASN A 75 2.28 -4.47 -11.25
CA ASN A 75 1.68 -5.70 -11.73
C ASN A 75 2.70 -6.82 -11.61
N LYS A 76 2.41 -7.79 -10.74
CA LYS A 76 3.36 -8.87 -10.45
C LYS A 76 3.55 -9.82 -11.62
N HIS A 77 2.61 -9.86 -12.54
CA HIS A 77 2.68 -10.76 -13.68
C HIS A 77 3.68 -10.30 -14.73
N ASN A 78 3.75 -8.99 -14.97
CA ASN A 78 4.60 -8.45 -16.04
C ASN A 78 5.63 -7.43 -15.56
N GLY A 79 5.62 -7.07 -14.27
CA GLY A 79 6.58 -6.13 -13.71
C GLY A 79 6.32 -4.66 -13.99
N ARG A 80 5.26 -4.34 -14.74
CA ARG A 80 4.94 -2.94 -15.06
C ARG A 80 4.40 -2.23 -13.84
N SER A 81 4.65 -0.94 -13.75
CA SER A 81 4.19 -0.15 -12.61
C SER A 81 3.68 1.21 -13.06
N VAL A 82 2.87 1.81 -12.19
CA VAL A 82 2.35 3.15 -12.39
C VAL A 82 2.15 3.80 -11.03
N VAL A 83 2.32 5.12 -10.96
CA VAL A 83 2.00 5.88 -9.76
C VAL A 83 0.61 6.47 -9.94
N VAL A 84 -0.25 6.25 -8.96
CA VAL A 84 -1.63 6.77 -8.97
C VAL A 84 -1.88 7.56 -7.69
N THR A 85 -2.83 8.46 -7.75
CA THR A 85 -3.26 9.25 -6.61
C THR A 85 -4.54 8.65 -6.03
N ILE A 86 -4.56 8.42 -4.73
CA ILE A 86 -5.74 7.88 -4.06
C ILE A 86 -6.76 9.01 -3.89
N ASN A 87 -7.96 8.80 -4.40
CA ASN A 87 -9.04 9.77 -4.27
C ASN A 87 -10.41 9.14 -3.97
N ASP A 88 -10.42 7.85 -3.64
CA ASP A 88 -11.66 7.16 -3.38
C ASP A 88 -11.43 6.03 -2.37
N ARG A 89 -12.53 5.47 -1.85
CA ARG A 89 -12.52 4.35 -0.93
C ARG A 89 -13.03 3.10 -1.62
N GLY A 90 -12.46 1.97 -1.23
CA GLY A 90 -12.72 0.66 -1.79
C GLY A 90 -11.44 0.06 -2.34
N PRO A 91 -11.55 -1.06 -3.04
CA PRO A 91 -12.73 -1.87 -3.29
C PRO A 91 -13.20 -2.61 -2.05
N PHE A 92 -14.48 -3.00 -2.02
CA PHE A 92 -15.05 -3.69 -0.88
C PHE A 92 -15.29 -5.16 -1.15
N VAL A 93 -14.53 -5.72 -2.05
CA VAL A 93 -14.56 -7.14 -2.39
C VAL A 93 -13.34 -7.80 -1.76
N ARG A 94 -13.56 -8.94 -1.10
CA ARG A 94 -12.50 -9.64 -0.40
C ARG A 94 -11.34 -9.96 -1.34
N GLY A 95 -10.12 -9.70 -0.87
CA GLY A 95 -8.90 -9.96 -1.64
C GLY A 95 -8.52 -8.87 -2.61
N ARG A 96 -9.40 -7.92 -2.89
CA ARG A 96 -9.07 -6.77 -3.71
C ARG A 96 -8.56 -5.64 -2.85
N VAL A 97 -7.43 -5.06 -3.25
CA VAL A 97 -6.77 -4.02 -2.46
C VAL A 97 -6.84 -2.65 -3.11
N ILE A 98 -7.06 -2.57 -4.41
CA ILE A 98 -7.08 -1.30 -5.11
C ILE A 98 -7.95 -1.40 -6.37
N ASP A 99 -8.70 -0.35 -6.63
CA ASP A 99 -9.40 -0.15 -7.91
C ASP A 99 -8.70 0.97 -8.64
N VAL A 100 -8.23 0.70 -9.83
CA VAL A 100 -7.52 1.70 -10.63
C VAL A 100 -8.39 2.17 -11.79
N THR A 101 -8.10 3.36 -12.29
CA THR A 101 -8.76 3.88 -13.48
C THR A 101 -8.38 3.06 -14.70
N PRO A 102 -9.20 3.09 -15.76
CA PRO A 102 -8.84 2.45 -17.03
C PRO A 102 -7.49 2.92 -17.57
N ALA A 103 -7.15 4.21 -17.42
CA ALA A 103 -5.85 4.71 -17.87
C ALA A 103 -4.70 4.04 -17.13
N ALA A 104 -4.83 3.89 -15.82
CA ALA A 104 -3.80 3.22 -15.03
C ALA A 104 -3.69 1.74 -15.37
N ALA A 105 -4.82 1.07 -15.58
CA ALA A 105 -4.84 -0.34 -15.98
C ALA A 105 -4.13 -0.56 -17.31
N LEU A 106 -4.30 0.36 -18.22
CA LEU A 106 -3.64 0.29 -19.51
C LEU A 106 -2.12 0.33 -19.37
N ILE A 107 -1.62 1.22 -18.53
CA ILE A 107 -0.17 1.31 -18.24
C ILE A 107 0.30 0.03 -17.56
N LEU A 108 -0.47 -0.50 -16.62
CA LEU A 108 -0.13 -1.74 -15.92
C LEU A 108 -0.23 -2.98 -16.80
N GLY A 109 -0.92 -2.88 -17.93
CA GLY A 109 -1.00 -3.95 -18.89
C GLY A 109 -1.95 -5.06 -18.47
N PHE A 110 -3.10 -4.73 -17.86
CA PHE A 110 -4.08 -5.76 -17.54
C PHE A 110 -5.50 -5.29 -17.87
N SER A 111 -6.38 -6.25 -18.06
CA SER A 111 -7.81 -6.07 -18.22
C SER A 111 -8.51 -7.07 -17.34
N GLY A 112 -9.42 -6.63 -16.48
CA GLY A 112 -10.06 -7.50 -15.51
C GLY A 112 -9.39 -7.42 -14.15
N LEU A 113 -8.64 -8.43 -13.76
CA LEU A 113 -7.99 -8.49 -12.45
C LEU A 113 -6.50 -8.75 -12.61
N ALA A 114 -5.71 -8.26 -11.68
CA ALA A 114 -4.28 -8.50 -11.66
C ALA A 114 -3.76 -8.60 -10.23
N GLN A 115 -2.79 -9.46 -10.01
CA GLN A 115 -2.04 -9.50 -8.75
C GLN A 115 -1.05 -8.35 -8.74
N VAL A 116 -1.12 -7.53 -7.71
CA VAL A 116 -0.29 -6.32 -7.61
C VAL A 116 0.33 -6.18 -6.23
N THR A 117 1.35 -5.34 -6.16
CA THR A 117 1.82 -4.74 -4.91
C THR A 117 1.55 -3.24 -4.96
N VAL A 118 1.25 -2.66 -3.82
CA VAL A 118 0.94 -1.24 -3.69
C VAL A 118 1.80 -0.66 -2.58
N THR A 119 2.59 0.33 -2.90
CA THR A 119 3.47 0.98 -1.92
C THR A 119 3.33 2.48 -2.01
N ALA A 120 3.42 3.16 -0.86
CA ALA A 120 3.44 4.62 -0.87
C ALA A 120 4.66 5.13 -1.63
N SER A 121 4.46 6.18 -2.40
CA SER A 121 5.46 6.68 -3.35
C SER A 121 5.90 8.10 -3.03
N ASN A 122 5.89 8.49 -1.80
CA ASN A 122 6.28 9.85 -1.44
C ASN A 122 7.77 9.99 -1.27
#